data_c2b5798f18d7dd4e9589894baf57a2ee
#
_entry.id   c2b5798f18d7dd4e9589894baf57a2ee
#
_cell.length_a   1.000
_cell.length_b   1.000
_cell.length_c   1.000
_cell.angle_alpha   90.00
_cell.angle_beta   90.00
_cell.angle_gamma   90.00
#
_symmetry.space_group_name_H-M   'P 1'
#
loop_
_entity.id
_entity.type
_entity.pdbx_description
1 polymer ?
#
loop_
_entity_poly.entity_id
_entity_poly.type
_entity_poly.pdbx_seq_one_letter_code
_entity_poly.pdbx_strand_id
1 'polypeptide(L)' 'MKCFYKELSERKKYLISRLHNEVAALGDSWFRQEITDEQYCLRIQELDKRIADLKG' A
#
# COMPACT_ATOMS: atom_id res chain seq x y z
N MET A 1 -4.39 23.02 15.52
CA MET A 1 -3.34 22.08 15.18
C MET A 1 -3.80 20.65 15.10
N LYS A 2 -4.42 20.15 16.14
CA LYS A 2 -4.89 18.77 16.15
C LYS A 2 -5.93 18.49 15.08
N CYS A 3 -6.82 19.43 14.81
CA CYS A 3 -7.85 19.26 13.78
C CYS A 3 -7.24 19.15 12.39
N PHE A 4 -6.25 20.01 12.12
CA PHE A 4 -5.56 20.00 10.85
C PHE A 4 -4.80 18.67 10.63
N TYR A 5 -4.13 18.23 11.67
CA TYR A 5 -3.41 16.97 11.66
C TYR A 5 -4.34 15.79 11.43
N LYS A 6 -5.52 15.87 12.04
CA LYS A 6 -6.51 14.82 11.91
C LYS A 6 -7.03 14.71 10.48
N GLU A 7 -7.27 15.84 9.82
CA GLU A 7 -7.72 15.83 8.43
C GLU A 7 -6.70 15.20 7.50
N LEU A 8 -5.43 15.59 7.64
CA LEU A 8 -4.37 15.00 6.87
C LEU A 8 -4.26 13.50 7.14
N SER A 9 -4.42 13.13 8.41
CA SER A 9 -4.35 11.73 8.82
C SER A 9 -5.45 10.90 8.16
N GLU A 10 -6.66 11.43 8.06
CA GLU A 10 -7.77 10.72 7.44
C GLU A 10 -7.52 10.47 5.96
N ARG A 11 -7.04 11.49 5.23
CA ARG A 11 -6.70 11.32 3.82
C ARG A 11 -5.59 10.29 3.64
N LYS A 12 -4.55 10.38 4.46
CA LYS A 12 -3.45 9.44 4.40
C LYS A 12 -3.93 8.03 4.73
N LYS A 13 -4.78 7.90 5.72
CA LYS A 13 -5.34 6.60 6.07
C LYS A 13 -6.10 5.97 4.91
N TYR A 14 -6.88 6.77 4.21
CA TYR A 14 -7.62 6.28 3.06
C TYR A 14 -6.69 5.76 1.97
N LEU A 15 -5.66 6.55 1.66
CA LEU A 15 -4.69 6.16 0.63
C LEU A 15 -3.89 4.93 1.04
N ILE A 16 -3.49 4.88 2.31
CA ILE A 16 -2.76 3.73 2.83
C ILE A 16 -3.64 2.49 2.78
N SER A 17 -4.90 2.63 3.13
CA SER A 17 -5.86 1.52 3.07
C SER A 17 -5.98 0.97 1.66
N ARG A 18 -6.06 1.85 0.67
CA ARG A 18 -6.12 1.44 -0.74
C ARG A 18 -4.85 0.69 -1.14
N LEU A 19 -3.70 1.18 -0.71
CA LEU A 19 -2.44 0.51 -1.01
C LEU A 19 -2.36 -0.85 -0.34
N HIS A 20 -2.85 -0.97 0.89
CA HIS A 20 -2.92 -2.27 1.57
C HIS A 20 -3.82 -3.24 0.83
N ASN A 21 -4.94 -2.76 0.29
CA ASN A 21 -5.83 -3.59 -0.52
C ASN A 21 -5.12 -4.10 -1.77
N GLU A 22 -4.30 -3.25 -2.39
CA GLU A 22 -3.51 -3.66 -3.54
C GLU A 22 -2.49 -4.74 -3.16
N VAL A 23 -1.86 -4.60 -2.00
CA VAL A 23 -0.93 -5.61 -1.51
C VAL A 23 -1.65 -6.94 -1.30
N ALA A 24 -2.83 -6.91 -0.72
CA ALA A 24 -3.62 -8.11 -0.50
C ALA A 24 -4.00 -8.79 -1.82
N ALA A 25 -4.45 -7.99 -2.80
CA ALA A 25 -4.80 -8.51 -4.11
C ALA A 25 -3.57 -9.10 -4.81
N LEU A 26 -2.43 -8.43 -4.64
CA LEU A 26 -1.18 -8.90 -5.22
C LEU A 26 -0.76 -10.24 -4.62
N GLY A 27 -0.90 -10.37 -3.30
CA GLY A 27 -0.61 -11.63 -2.63
C GLY A 27 -1.50 -12.76 -3.11
N ASP A 28 -2.76 -12.46 -3.38
CA ASP A 28 -3.71 -13.43 -3.91
C ASP A 28 -3.28 -13.88 -5.33
N SER A 29 -2.90 -12.93 -6.17
CA SER A 29 -2.42 -13.23 -7.52
C SER A 29 -1.16 -14.08 -7.48
N TRP A 30 -0.26 -13.76 -6.56
CA TRP A 30 0.95 -14.55 -6.39
C TRP A 30 0.64 -15.97 -5.94
N PHE A 31 -0.29 -16.10 -5.00
CA PHE A 31 -0.70 -17.40 -4.50
C PHE A 31 -1.30 -18.25 -5.61
N ARG A 32 -2.05 -17.63 -6.51
CA ARG A 32 -2.65 -18.32 -7.66
C ARG A 32 -1.65 -18.56 -8.79
N GLN A 33 -0.41 -18.11 -8.61
CA GLN A 33 0.65 -18.24 -9.60
C GLN A 33 0.37 -17.45 -10.87
N GLU A 34 -0.39 -16.38 -10.77
CA GLU A 34 -0.66 -15.49 -11.89
C GLU A 34 0.51 -14.57 -12.16
N ILE A 35 1.35 -14.34 -11.16
CA ILE A 35 2.54 -13.53 -11.28
C ILE A 35 3.73 -14.29 -10.68
N THR A 36 4.93 -13.92 -11.10
CA THR A 36 6.16 -14.56 -10.61
C THR A 36 6.58 -13.96 -9.27
N ASP A 37 7.46 -14.67 -8.56
CA ASP A 37 8.05 -14.16 -7.32
C ASP A 37 8.72 -12.82 -7.54
N GLU A 38 9.43 -12.68 -8.64
CA GLU A 38 10.14 -11.45 -8.97
C GLU A 38 9.15 -10.29 -9.15
N GLN A 39 8.10 -10.53 -9.91
CA GLN A 39 7.07 -9.52 -10.11
C GLN A 39 6.40 -9.12 -8.80
N TYR A 40 6.14 -10.11 -7.97
CA TYR A 40 5.53 -9.88 -6.67
C TYR A 40 6.44 -9.00 -5.81
N CYS A 41 7.72 -9.35 -5.72
CA CYS A 41 8.67 -8.59 -4.91
C CYS A 41 8.81 -7.15 -5.38
N LEU A 42 8.91 -6.94 -6.68
CA LEU A 42 9.03 -5.60 -7.24
C LEU A 42 7.81 -4.75 -6.92
N ARG A 43 6.63 -5.32 -7.07
CA ARG A 43 5.38 -4.62 -6.77
C ARG A 43 5.28 -4.26 -5.29
N ILE A 44 5.61 -5.21 -4.43
CA ILE A 44 5.56 -4.99 -2.99
C ILE A 44 6.51 -3.87 -2.59
N GLN A 45 7.71 -3.83 -3.16
CA GLN A 45 8.66 -2.76 -2.88
C GLN A 45 8.11 -1.40 -3.27
N GLU A 46 7.47 -1.31 -4.44
CA GLU A 46 6.87 -0.05 -4.88
C GLU A 46 5.75 0.40 -3.95
N LEU A 47 4.87 -0.52 -3.59
CA LEU A 47 3.74 -0.21 -2.71
C LEU A 47 4.21 0.18 -1.32
N ASP A 48 5.21 -0.54 -0.80
CA ASP A 48 5.81 -0.22 0.49
C ASP A 48 6.40 1.18 0.49
N LYS A 49 7.07 1.55 -0.59
CA LYS A 49 7.67 2.86 -0.71
C LYS A 49 6.60 3.95 -0.69
N ARG A 50 5.50 3.73 -1.38
CA ARG A 50 4.39 4.67 -1.40
C ARG A 50 3.76 4.80 -0.02
N ILE A 51 3.58 3.69 0.66
CA ILE A 51 3.03 3.69 2.01
C ILE A 51 3.95 4.46 2.95
N ALA A 52 5.24 4.21 2.85
CA ALA A 52 6.23 4.91 3.68
C ALA A 52 6.19 6.42 3.43
N ASP A 53 6.08 6.82 2.16
CA ASP A 53 5.99 8.24 1.80
C ASP A 53 4.74 8.88 2.41
N LEU A 54 3.62 8.16 2.42
CA LEU A 54 2.40 8.69 2.99
C LEU A 54 2.48 8.78 4.52
N LYS A 55 3.16 7.83 5.14
CA LYS A 55 3.34 7.84 6.59
C LYS A 55 4.37 8.88 7.04
N GLY A 56 5.35 9.10 6.25
CA GLY A 56 6.42 10.02 6.54
C GLY A 56 6.04 11.44 6.27
#